data_05223d5ba3997a66424770d19c9a33fd
#
_entry.id   05223d5ba3997a66424770d19c9a33fd
#
_cell.length_a   1.000
_cell.length_b   1.000
_cell.length_c   1.000
_cell.angle_alpha   90.00
_cell.angle_beta   90.00
_cell.angle_gamma   90.00
#
_symmetry.space_group_name_H-M   'P 1'
#
loop_
_entity.id
_entity.type
_entity.pdbx_description
1 polymer ?
#
loop_
_entity_poly.entity_id
_entity_poly.type
_entity_poly.pdbx_seq_one_letter_code
_entity_poly.pdbx_strand_id
1 'polypeptide(L)'
;MVALVAPQAFAIWPELRRLWRLLRIVLHIFYGLLLATVIGAFWRPYRPLVQRATSHWLRCLLDILAVRMEVNGVPQQGTAFLVSNHVSWLDIPLIGVQRSVHFLSKAEVRDWPLIGLLARAVGTLFIRRGSGESQSKSVEIAQHLKLGRTILVFPEGTTTDGRSVKRFFSQLFAAPTLADVPIQPLALRYLDSNGQLDPALAFVGDDEFHLHLWQMLRRDQVVVRLSWGEPMAANGDRDQLARQAHGAVLAMLGS
;
A
#
# COMPACT_ATOMS: atom_id res chain seq x y z
N MET A 1 -31.06 27.52 -37.92
CA MET A 1 -30.69 27.45 -36.52
C MET A 1 -29.40 26.64 -36.43
N VAL A 2 -28.24 27.30 -36.43
CA VAL A 2 -26.92 26.64 -36.42
C VAL A 2 -26.58 26.32 -34.99
N ALA A 3 -26.47 25.03 -34.66
CA ALA A 3 -26.00 24.59 -33.35
C ALA A 3 -24.51 24.95 -33.22
N LEU A 4 -24.19 25.88 -32.36
CA LEU A 4 -22.82 26.20 -31.96
C LEU A 4 -22.25 24.98 -31.24
N VAL A 5 -21.34 24.29 -31.90
CA VAL A 5 -20.48 23.27 -31.33
C VAL A 5 -19.60 23.97 -30.29
N ALA A 6 -19.80 23.70 -29.00
CA ALA A 6 -18.95 24.20 -27.93
C ALA A 6 -17.51 23.70 -28.13
N PRO A 7 -16.49 24.52 -27.93
CA PRO A 7 -15.15 24.22 -28.40
C PRO A 7 -14.49 23.09 -27.61
N GLN A 8 -13.75 22.25 -28.35
CA GLN A 8 -12.89 21.14 -27.88
C GLN A 8 -11.79 21.53 -26.88
N ALA A 9 -11.72 22.79 -26.48
CA ALA A 9 -10.71 23.31 -25.54
C ALA A 9 -10.72 22.65 -24.16
N PHE A 10 -11.88 22.16 -23.71
CA PHE A 10 -12.01 21.48 -22.40
C PHE A 10 -11.36 20.09 -22.35
N ALA A 11 -11.08 19.46 -23.49
CA ALA A 11 -10.47 18.13 -23.54
C ALA A 11 -8.93 18.14 -23.47
N ILE A 12 -8.30 19.29 -23.71
CA ILE A 12 -6.83 19.41 -23.79
C ILE A 12 -6.19 19.37 -22.38
N TRP A 13 -6.81 20.01 -21.39
CA TRP A 13 -6.27 20.12 -20.04
C TRP A 13 -6.05 18.77 -19.31
N PRO A 14 -6.99 17.82 -19.35
CA PRO A 14 -6.78 16.49 -18.76
C PRO A 14 -5.62 15.73 -19.40
N GLU A 15 -5.42 15.85 -20.71
CA GLU A 15 -4.32 15.18 -21.42
C GLU A 15 -2.96 15.82 -21.12
N LEU A 16 -2.88 17.14 -21.09
CA LEU A 16 -1.66 17.86 -20.69
C LEU A 16 -1.29 17.52 -19.24
N ARG A 17 -2.26 17.49 -18.33
CA ARG A 17 -2.05 17.08 -16.94
C ARG A 17 -1.52 15.64 -16.85
N ARG A 18 -2.08 14.71 -17.62
CA ARG A 18 -1.65 13.31 -17.67
C ARG A 18 -0.20 13.21 -18.10
N LEU A 19 0.17 13.86 -19.19
CA LEU A 19 1.54 13.86 -19.71
C LEU A 19 2.53 14.51 -18.73
N TRP A 20 2.13 15.62 -18.11
CA TRP A 20 2.93 16.29 -17.09
C TRP A 20 3.16 15.41 -15.86
N ARG A 21 2.11 14.76 -15.36
CA ARG A 21 2.23 13.83 -14.23
C ARG A 21 3.08 12.62 -14.58
N LEU A 22 2.92 12.07 -15.79
CA LEU A 22 3.75 10.95 -16.25
C LEU A 22 5.23 11.35 -16.29
N LEU A 23 5.57 12.50 -16.83
CA LEU A 23 6.93 13.01 -16.81
C LEU A 23 7.46 13.13 -15.37
N ARG A 24 6.66 13.71 -14.47
CA ARG A 24 7.03 13.82 -13.04
C ARG A 24 7.25 12.46 -12.40
N ILE A 25 6.44 11.44 -12.70
CA ILE A 25 6.62 10.08 -12.16
C ILE A 25 7.94 9.47 -12.67
N VAL A 26 8.22 9.60 -13.96
CA VAL A 26 9.48 9.08 -14.52
C VAL A 26 10.67 9.73 -13.82
N LEU A 27 10.71 11.06 -13.73
CA LEU A 27 11.76 11.80 -13.03
C LEU A 27 11.84 11.42 -11.54
N HIS A 28 10.70 11.20 -10.90
CA HIS A 28 10.59 10.82 -9.50
C HIS A 28 11.16 9.41 -9.24
N ILE A 29 10.97 8.45 -10.15
CA ILE A 29 11.59 7.12 -10.06
C ILE A 29 13.12 7.24 -10.12
N PHE A 30 13.66 8.01 -11.07
CA PHE A 30 15.10 8.23 -11.16
C PHE A 30 15.66 8.96 -9.93
N TYR A 31 14.93 9.96 -9.43
CA TYR A 31 15.27 10.62 -8.16
C TYR A 31 15.30 9.61 -7.00
N GLY A 32 14.33 8.69 -6.92
CA GLY A 32 14.30 7.64 -5.90
C GLY A 32 15.52 6.71 -5.97
N LEU A 33 15.92 6.29 -7.16
CA LEU A 33 17.09 5.45 -7.37
C LEU A 33 18.38 6.18 -6.99
N LEU A 34 18.53 7.44 -7.39
CA LEU A 34 19.67 8.28 -7.01
C LEU A 34 19.74 8.45 -5.50
N LEU A 35 18.61 8.81 -4.87
CA LEU A 35 18.51 8.97 -3.42
C LEU A 35 18.88 7.67 -2.70
N ALA A 36 18.32 6.52 -3.11
CA ALA A 36 18.62 5.21 -2.53
C ALA A 36 20.11 4.86 -2.62
N THR A 37 20.75 5.20 -3.73
CA THR A 37 22.20 5.01 -3.94
C THR A 37 23.01 5.90 -3.00
N VAL A 38 22.72 7.19 -2.96
CA VAL A 38 23.46 8.19 -2.17
C VAL A 38 23.39 7.88 -0.67
N ILE A 39 22.21 7.50 -0.15
CA ILE A 39 22.04 7.18 1.27
C ILE A 39 22.44 5.74 1.63
N GLY A 40 22.85 4.94 0.65
CA GLY A 40 23.27 3.55 0.85
C GLY A 40 22.13 2.59 1.20
N ALA A 41 20.92 2.85 0.71
CA ALA A 41 19.71 2.06 1.01
C ALA A 41 19.84 0.60 0.54
N PHE A 42 20.51 0.35 -0.60
CA PHE A 42 20.73 -1.00 -1.14
C PHE A 42 21.55 -1.92 -0.21
N TRP A 43 22.40 -1.34 0.63
CA TRP A 43 23.25 -2.09 1.56
C TRP A 43 22.69 -2.09 2.99
N ARG A 44 21.94 -1.04 3.36
CA ARG A 44 21.43 -0.85 4.72
C ARG A 44 19.97 -0.36 4.71
N PRO A 45 19.01 -1.17 4.22
CA PRO A 45 17.60 -0.75 3.99
C PRO A 45 16.85 -0.38 5.28
N TYR A 46 17.29 -0.86 6.43
CA TYR A 46 16.57 -0.70 7.71
C TYR A 46 17.06 0.51 8.54
N ARG A 47 17.94 1.35 7.99
CA ARG A 47 18.40 2.56 8.71
C ARG A 47 17.28 3.59 8.82
N PRO A 48 17.19 4.32 9.97
CA PRO A 48 16.19 5.38 10.15
C PRO A 48 16.21 6.43 9.04
N LEU A 49 17.40 6.77 8.50
CA LEU A 49 17.54 7.69 7.38
C LEU A 49 16.84 7.17 6.12
N VAL A 50 16.98 5.88 5.81
CA VAL A 50 16.31 5.25 4.65
C VAL A 50 14.79 5.31 4.84
N GLN A 51 14.30 5.01 6.04
CA GLN A 51 12.87 5.03 6.34
C GLN A 51 12.27 6.44 6.19
N ARG A 52 12.95 7.48 6.70
CA ARG A 52 12.55 8.88 6.54
C ARG A 52 12.54 9.32 5.06
N ALA A 53 13.60 8.96 4.33
CA ALA A 53 13.72 9.25 2.90
C ALA A 53 12.60 8.55 2.11
N THR A 54 12.28 7.30 2.44
CA THR A 54 11.18 6.54 1.82
C THR A 54 9.84 7.23 2.06
N SER A 55 9.50 7.60 3.31
CA SER A 55 8.24 8.29 3.59
C SER A 55 8.13 9.64 2.87
N HIS A 56 9.22 10.39 2.76
CA HIS A 56 9.27 11.62 1.98
C HIS A 56 9.05 11.34 0.48
N TRP A 57 9.76 10.35 -0.07
CA TRP A 57 9.62 9.96 -1.48
C TRP A 57 8.19 9.50 -1.80
N LEU A 58 7.58 8.68 -0.96
CA LEU A 58 6.19 8.24 -1.12
C LEU A 58 5.21 9.42 -1.05
N ARG A 59 5.44 10.41 -0.17
CA ARG A 59 4.63 11.62 -0.09
C ARG A 59 4.66 12.41 -1.39
N CYS A 60 5.84 12.65 -1.95
CA CYS A 60 5.98 13.31 -3.23
C CYS A 60 5.26 12.54 -4.37
N LEU A 61 5.26 11.19 -4.33
CA LEU A 61 4.50 10.39 -5.28
C LEU A 61 2.99 10.63 -5.15
N LEU A 62 2.46 10.64 -3.92
CA LEU A 62 1.05 10.92 -3.67
C LEU A 62 0.65 12.34 -4.12
N ASP A 63 1.54 13.33 -3.94
CA ASP A 63 1.33 14.70 -4.43
C ASP A 63 1.29 14.76 -5.96
N ILE A 64 2.16 14.00 -6.66
CA ILE A 64 2.13 13.90 -8.13
C ILE A 64 0.79 13.32 -8.61
N LEU A 65 0.26 12.33 -7.88
CA LEU A 65 -1.01 11.67 -8.18
C LEU A 65 -2.23 12.47 -7.70
N ALA A 66 -2.02 13.61 -7.03
CA ALA A 66 -3.06 14.43 -6.39
C ALA A 66 -3.95 13.61 -5.43
N VAL A 67 -3.32 12.80 -4.59
CA VAL A 67 -4.03 12.01 -3.58
C VAL A 67 -4.33 12.86 -2.37
N ARG A 68 -5.61 12.90 -1.98
CA ARG A 68 -6.09 13.43 -0.70
C ARG A 68 -6.41 12.28 0.23
N MET A 69 -5.82 12.29 1.41
CA MET A 69 -6.08 11.29 2.43
C MET A 69 -6.95 11.86 3.55
N GLU A 70 -7.98 11.10 3.92
CA GLU A 70 -8.77 11.28 5.13
C GLU A 70 -8.30 10.20 6.12
N VAL A 71 -7.69 10.60 7.23
CA VAL A 71 -7.10 9.66 8.18
C VAL A 71 -7.90 9.65 9.46
N ASN A 72 -8.40 8.48 9.86
CA ASN A 72 -9.11 8.24 11.10
C ASN A 72 -8.29 7.32 12.02
N GLY A 73 -8.33 7.58 13.32
CA GLY A 73 -7.53 6.82 14.30
C GLY A 73 -6.04 7.17 14.24
N VAL A 74 -5.24 6.39 14.94
CA VAL A 74 -3.80 6.62 15.07
C VAL A 74 -3.02 5.31 14.91
N PRO A 75 -1.83 5.35 14.30
CA PRO A 75 -0.97 4.18 14.23
C PRO A 75 -0.42 3.83 15.62
N GLN A 76 -0.37 2.53 15.93
CA GLN A 76 0.26 1.98 17.13
C GLN A 76 1.69 2.48 17.27
N GLN A 77 2.08 2.92 18.45
CA GLN A 77 3.46 3.29 18.74
C GLN A 77 4.33 2.03 18.90
N GLY A 78 5.60 2.13 18.50
CA GLY A 78 6.52 0.99 18.55
C GLY A 78 6.28 -0.03 17.43
N THR A 79 6.79 -1.25 17.61
CA THR A 79 6.68 -2.32 16.62
C THR A 79 5.28 -2.90 16.58
N ALA A 80 4.76 -3.15 15.39
CA ALA A 80 3.46 -3.78 15.19
C ALA A 80 3.43 -4.65 13.93
N PHE A 81 2.56 -5.64 13.93
CA PHE A 81 2.17 -6.38 12.74
C PHE A 81 0.89 -5.75 12.18
N LEU A 82 1.00 -5.07 11.06
CA LEU A 82 -0.11 -4.36 10.43
C LEU A 82 -0.81 -5.25 9.41
N VAL A 83 -2.13 -5.21 9.41
CA VAL A 83 -2.96 -5.96 8.46
C VAL A 83 -4.01 -5.05 7.84
N SER A 84 -4.19 -5.12 6.53
CA SER A 84 -5.15 -4.29 5.79
C SER A 84 -5.90 -5.08 4.73
N ASN A 85 -7.09 -4.60 4.34
CA ASN A 85 -7.66 -4.94 3.05
C ASN A 85 -6.76 -4.41 1.92
N HIS A 86 -6.90 -4.99 0.73
CA HIS A 86 -6.07 -4.66 -0.43
C HIS A 86 -6.95 -4.33 -1.64
N VAL A 87 -6.86 -3.10 -2.10
CA VAL A 87 -7.69 -2.59 -3.20
C VAL A 87 -6.85 -2.20 -4.41
N SER A 88 -5.69 -1.60 -4.17
CA SER A 88 -4.87 -1.04 -5.24
C SER A 88 -3.37 -1.10 -4.89
N TRP A 89 -2.52 -1.02 -5.90
CA TRP A 89 -1.07 -0.81 -5.68
C TRP A 89 -0.79 0.48 -4.90
N LEU A 90 -1.72 1.43 -4.93
CA LEU A 90 -1.63 2.70 -4.22
C LEU A 90 -1.71 2.54 -2.68
N ASP A 91 -2.22 1.40 -2.18
CA ASP A 91 -2.27 1.08 -0.75
C ASP A 91 -0.89 1.15 -0.09
N ILE A 92 0.15 0.76 -0.85
CA ILE A 92 1.54 0.76 -0.38
C ILE A 92 2.03 2.18 -0.06
N PRO A 93 2.02 3.16 -0.99
CA PRO A 93 2.41 4.52 -0.68
C PRO A 93 1.51 5.20 0.35
N LEU A 94 0.20 4.93 0.36
CA LEU A 94 -0.74 5.50 1.33
C LEU A 94 -0.38 5.15 2.77
N ILE A 95 -0.06 3.88 3.04
CA ILE A 95 0.30 3.43 4.39
C ILE A 95 1.75 3.84 4.70
N GLY A 96 2.66 3.75 3.73
CA GLY A 96 4.07 4.07 3.90
C GLY A 96 4.38 5.54 4.23
N VAL A 97 3.46 6.48 3.91
CA VAL A 97 3.60 7.89 4.33
C VAL A 97 3.14 8.14 5.77
N GLN A 98 2.27 7.29 6.32
CA GLN A 98 1.73 7.45 7.68
C GLN A 98 2.71 6.97 8.74
N ARG A 99 3.44 5.90 8.44
CA ARG A 99 4.50 5.41 9.31
C ARG A 99 5.51 4.56 8.54
N SER A 100 6.69 4.45 9.11
CA SER A 100 7.73 3.56 8.57
C SER A 100 7.29 2.10 8.71
N VAL A 101 7.13 1.42 7.57
CA VAL A 101 6.72 0.01 7.48
C VAL A 101 7.53 -0.71 6.42
N HIS A 102 7.70 -2.02 6.61
CA HIS A 102 8.21 -2.92 5.57
C HIS A 102 7.06 -3.76 5.05
N PHE A 103 6.97 -3.87 3.74
CA PHE A 103 5.87 -4.56 3.07
C PHE A 103 6.22 -6.01 2.79
N LEU A 104 5.20 -6.88 2.83
CA LEU A 104 5.27 -8.20 2.23
C LEU A 104 4.65 -8.14 0.84
N SER A 105 5.46 -8.37 -0.19
CA SER A 105 5.06 -8.31 -1.60
C SER A 105 5.18 -9.67 -2.29
N LYS A 106 4.54 -9.82 -3.45
CA LYS A 106 4.74 -10.98 -4.32
C LYS A 106 6.18 -11.02 -4.83
N ALA A 107 6.74 -12.23 -5.00
CA ALA A 107 8.10 -12.40 -5.49
C ALA A 107 8.33 -11.80 -6.87
N GLU A 108 7.33 -11.82 -7.74
CA GLU A 108 7.38 -11.28 -9.11
C GLU A 108 7.65 -9.78 -9.15
N VAL A 109 7.22 -9.03 -8.13
CA VAL A 109 7.48 -7.57 -8.03
C VAL A 109 8.98 -7.28 -7.89
N ARG A 110 9.76 -8.22 -7.34
CA ARG A 110 11.20 -8.12 -7.22
C ARG A 110 11.89 -7.96 -8.59
N ASP A 111 11.29 -8.55 -9.62
CA ASP A 111 11.85 -8.61 -10.97
C ASP A 111 11.34 -7.48 -11.87
N TRP A 112 10.46 -6.62 -11.35
CA TRP A 112 10.00 -5.43 -12.07
C TRP A 112 11.15 -4.43 -12.24
N PRO A 113 11.41 -3.96 -13.47
CA PRO A 113 12.44 -2.95 -13.72
C PRO A 113 12.23 -1.73 -12.83
N LEU A 114 13.31 -1.19 -12.26
CA LEU A 114 13.35 0.01 -11.41
C LEU A 114 12.54 -0.12 -10.11
N ILE A 115 11.26 -0.53 -10.18
CA ILE A 115 10.37 -0.70 -9.00
C ILE A 115 10.88 -1.81 -8.08
N GLY A 116 11.30 -2.95 -8.64
CA GLY A 116 11.90 -4.03 -7.86
C GLY A 116 13.20 -3.62 -7.16
N LEU A 117 14.00 -2.77 -7.79
CA LEU A 117 15.19 -2.17 -7.17
C LEU A 117 14.81 -1.29 -5.98
N LEU A 118 13.85 -0.38 -6.16
CA LEU A 118 13.35 0.49 -5.09
C LEU A 118 12.73 -0.32 -3.95
N ALA A 119 11.92 -1.32 -4.26
CA ALA A 119 11.31 -2.21 -3.24
C ALA A 119 12.39 -2.92 -2.40
N ARG A 120 13.46 -3.40 -3.02
CA ARG A 120 14.60 -4.00 -2.29
C ARG A 120 15.33 -2.96 -1.43
N ALA A 121 15.55 -1.77 -1.95
CA ALA A 121 16.24 -0.69 -1.24
C ALA A 121 15.52 -0.25 0.05
N VAL A 122 14.20 -0.43 0.14
CA VAL A 122 13.40 -0.10 1.33
C VAL A 122 13.13 -1.29 2.24
N GLY A 123 13.72 -2.46 1.97
CA GLY A 123 13.58 -3.64 2.81
C GLY A 123 12.24 -4.36 2.68
N THR A 124 11.65 -4.37 1.49
CA THR A 124 10.45 -5.17 1.19
C THR A 124 10.78 -6.65 1.30
N LEU A 125 9.93 -7.40 2.00
CA LEU A 125 9.97 -8.86 2.05
C LEU A 125 9.20 -9.44 0.87
N PHE A 126 9.67 -10.53 0.30
CA PHE A 126 9.04 -11.17 -0.85
C PHE A 126 8.59 -12.58 -0.53
N ILE A 127 7.42 -12.96 -1.04
CA ILE A 127 6.84 -14.30 -0.86
C ILE A 127 6.35 -14.88 -2.19
N ARG A 128 6.64 -16.16 -2.45
CA ARG A 128 5.99 -16.93 -3.51
C ARG A 128 4.69 -17.52 -2.99
N ARG A 129 3.58 -17.13 -3.59
CA ARG A 129 2.27 -17.66 -3.20
C ARG A 129 2.10 -19.09 -3.72
N GLY A 130 1.46 -19.94 -2.92
CA GLY A 130 1.19 -21.34 -3.31
C GLY A 130 2.39 -22.30 -3.23
N SER A 131 3.59 -21.83 -2.84
CA SER A 131 4.80 -22.65 -2.74
C SER A 131 4.98 -23.40 -1.41
N GLY A 132 4.03 -23.27 -0.48
CA GLY A 132 4.20 -23.78 0.89
C GLY A 132 5.12 -22.94 1.78
N GLU A 133 5.69 -21.87 1.28
CA GLU A 133 6.65 -21.00 1.99
C GLU A 133 6.03 -20.16 3.13
N SER A 134 4.71 -20.20 3.31
CA SER A 134 4.03 -19.31 4.28
C SER A 134 4.49 -19.54 5.72
N GLN A 135 4.86 -20.77 6.11
CA GLN A 135 5.36 -21.05 7.45
C GLN A 135 6.78 -20.47 7.66
N SER A 136 7.69 -20.71 6.71
CA SER A 136 9.05 -20.15 6.77
C SER A 136 9.00 -18.61 6.72
N LYS A 137 8.07 -18.05 5.95
CA LYS A 137 7.86 -16.61 5.87
C LYS A 137 7.33 -16.01 7.17
N SER A 138 6.47 -16.74 7.89
CA SER A 138 6.02 -16.30 9.23
C SER A 138 7.18 -16.18 10.21
N VAL A 139 8.12 -17.13 10.18
CA VAL A 139 9.33 -17.09 11.02
C VAL A 139 10.22 -15.89 10.62
N GLU A 140 10.43 -15.66 9.31
CA GLU A 140 11.20 -14.51 8.83
C GLU A 140 10.57 -13.18 9.26
N ILE A 141 9.24 -13.04 9.11
CA ILE A 141 8.50 -11.85 9.57
C ILE A 141 8.66 -11.67 11.09
N ALA A 142 8.54 -12.75 11.88
CA ALA A 142 8.73 -12.69 13.32
C ALA A 142 10.13 -12.20 13.71
N GLN A 143 11.18 -12.62 12.99
CA GLN A 143 12.53 -12.12 13.21
C GLN A 143 12.62 -10.61 12.95
N HIS A 144 12.01 -10.12 11.87
CA HIS A 144 11.96 -8.68 11.59
C HIS A 144 11.21 -7.91 12.68
N LEU A 145 10.07 -8.42 13.14
CA LEU A 145 9.29 -7.81 14.23
C LEU A 145 10.11 -7.73 15.53
N LYS A 146 10.83 -8.81 15.91
CA LYS A 146 11.73 -8.84 17.09
C LYS A 146 12.87 -7.81 16.97
N LEU A 147 13.29 -7.47 15.76
CA LEU A 147 14.27 -6.42 15.50
C LEU A 147 13.68 -5.00 15.50
N GLY A 148 12.44 -4.82 15.97
CA GLY A 148 11.77 -3.52 16.04
C GLY A 148 11.21 -3.01 14.71
N ARG A 149 11.07 -3.87 13.70
CA ARG A 149 10.59 -3.49 12.35
C ARG A 149 9.11 -3.77 12.23
N THR A 150 8.32 -2.75 11.97
CA THR A 150 6.88 -2.91 11.68
C THR A 150 6.70 -3.51 10.29
N ILE A 151 5.91 -4.56 10.20
CA ILE A 151 5.60 -5.26 8.95
C ILE A 151 4.14 -5.08 8.60
N LEU A 152 3.86 -4.71 7.36
CA LEU A 152 2.50 -4.67 6.80
C LEU A 152 2.28 -5.84 5.86
N VAL A 153 1.15 -6.51 6.03
CA VAL A 153 0.68 -7.55 5.13
C VAL A 153 -0.75 -7.27 4.65
N PHE A 154 -1.06 -7.76 3.46
CA PHE A 154 -2.42 -7.82 2.91
C PHE A 154 -2.87 -9.28 2.94
N PRO A 155 -3.55 -9.72 4.02
CA PRO A 155 -3.81 -11.15 4.23
C PRO A 155 -4.85 -11.76 3.28
N GLU A 156 -5.53 -10.95 2.47
CA GLU A 156 -6.41 -11.41 1.39
C GLU A 156 -5.62 -12.14 0.29
N GLY A 157 -4.32 -11.89 0.22
CA GLY A 157 -3.45 -12.48 -0.79
C GLY A 157 -3.68 -11.96 -2.21
N THR A 158 -4.63 -11.09 -2.46
CA THR A 158 -4.93 -10.44 -3.74
C THR A 158 -5.64 -9.12 -3.49
N THR A 159 -5.73 -8.28 -4.48
CA THR A 159 -6.57 -7.07 -4.47
C THR A 159 -8.04 -7.42 -4.73
N THR A 160 -8.94 -6.57 -4.24
CA THR A 160 -10.40 -6.63 -4.42
C THR A 160 -10.93 -5.28 -4.91
N ASP A 161 -12.19 -5.24 -5.33
CA ASP A 161 -12.84 -4.01 -5.79
C ASP A 161 -13.22 -3.03 -4.66
N GLY A 162 -12.88 -3.38 -3.41
CA GLY A 162 -13.17 -2.58 -2.22
C GLY A 162 -14.61 -2.67 -1.70
N ARG A 163 -15.50 -3.40 -2.39
CA ARG A 163 -16.89 -3.64 -1.92
C ARG A 163 -16.97 -4.67 -0.82
N SER A 164 -16.01 -5.59 -0.80
CA SER A 164 -15.90 -6.65 0.18
C SER A 164 -14.45 -6.94 0.51
N VAL A 165 -14.21 -7.60 1.63
CA VAL A 165 -12.89 -8.07 2.07
C VAL A 165 -12.91 -9.58 2.03
N LYS A 166 -11.98 -10.17 1.27
CA LYS A 166 -11.82 -11.63 1.24
C LYS A 166 -11.32 -12.14 2.59
N ARG A 167 -11.56 -13.42 2.85
CA ARG A 167 -11.05 -14.08 4.05
C ARG A 167 -9.54 -13.88 4.17
N PHE A 168 -9.08 -13.57 5.37
CA PHE A 168 -7.67 -13.44 5.68
C PHE A 168 -7.01 -14.81 5.82
N PHE A 169 -5.90 -15.01 5.10
CA PHE A 169 -5.06 -16.19 5.25
C PHE A 169 -4.34 -16.16 6.58
N SER A 170 -4.63 -17.13 7.45
CA SER A 170 -4.19 -17.13 8.84
C SER A 170 -2.72 -17.48 9.05
N GLN A 171 -2.06 -18.09 8.06
CA GLN A 171 -0.68 -18.60 8.21
C GLN A 171 0.31 -17.51 8.66
N LEU A 172 0.18 -16.29 8.13
CA LEU A 172 1.07 -15.18 8.49
C LEU A 172 0.82 -14.64 9.90
N PHE A 173 -0.34 -14.92 10.50
CA PHE A 173 -0.67 -14.50 11.87
C PHE A 173 0.09 -15.26 12.95
N ALA A 174 0.82 -16.32 12.60
CA ALA A 174 1.81 -16.91 13.51
C ALA A 174 2.97 -15.95 13.80
N ALA A 175 3.29 -15.04 12.88
CA ALA A 175 4.44 -14.13 13.05
C ALA A 175 4.33 -13.18 14.26
N PRO A 176 3.23 -12.42 14.46
CA PRO A 176 3.09 -11.55 15.62
C PRO A 176 3.06 -12.32 16.95
N THR A 177 2.47 -13.52 17.01
CA THR A 177 2.51 -14.39 18.19
C THR A 177 3.94 -14.82 18.51
N LEU A 178 4.72 -15.26 17.52
CA LEU A 178 6.12 -15.65 17.70
C LEU A 178 7.02 -14.48 18.11
N ALA A 179 6.63 -13.27 17.78
CA ALA A 179 7.41 -12.06 18.09
C ALA A 179 6.94 -11.33 19.35
N ASP A 180 5.79 -11.70 19.88
CA ASP A 180 5.11 -11.01 21.00
C ASP A 180 4.89 -9.51 20.70
N VAL A 181 4.30 -9.22 19.54
CA VAL A 181 3.99 -7.85 19.13
C VAL A 181 2.52 -7.70 18.81
N PRO A 182 1.90 -6.52 19.03
CA PRO A 182 0.50 -6.31 18.72
C PRO A 182 0.22 -6.37 17.22
N ILE A 183 -1.01 -6.79 16.91
CA ILE A 183 -1.59 -6.72 15.58
C ILE A 183 -2.42 -5.44 15.51
N GLN A 184 -2.20 -4.59 14.50
CA GLN A 184 -3.10 -3.47 14.27
C GLN A 184 -3.76 -3.59 12.90
N PRO A 185 -5.09 -3.75 12.87
CA PRO A 185 -5.86 -3.70 11.63
C PRO A 185 -5.98 -2.26 11.15
N LEU A 186 -6.00 -2.09 9.83
CA LEU A 186 -6.31 -0.81 9.19
C LEU A 186 -7.16 -1.07 7.96
N ALA A 187 -7.97 -0.08 7.56
CA ALA A 187 -8.85 -0.18 6.41
C ALA A 187 -8.62 0.96 5.43
N LEU A 188 -8.64 0.62 4.14
CA LEU A 188 -8.53 1.56 3.02
C LEU A 188 -9.83 1.55 2.23
N ARG A 189 -10.38 2.75 1.98
CA ARG A 189 -11.57 2.97 1.15
C ARG A 189 -11.31 4.10 0.16
N TYR A 190 -11.42 3.78 -1.11
CA TYR A 190 -11.29 4.75 -2.19
C TYR A 190 -12.65 5.39 -2.46
N LEU A 191 -12.68 6.72 -2.55
CA LEU A 191 -13.93 7.49 -2.60
C LEU A 191 -14.01 8.30 -3.88
N ASP A 192 -15.22 8.41 -4.40
CA ASP A 192 -15.57 9.34 -5.45
C ASP A 192 -15.82 10.76 -4.88
N SER A 193 -16.19 11.71 -5.74
CA SER A 193 -16.49 13.10 -5.36
C SER A 193 -17.70 13.24 -4.42
N ASN A 194 -18.56 12.22 -4.33
CA ASN A 194 -19.74 12.19 -3.47
C ASN A 194 -19.48 11.45 -2.15
N GLY A 195 -18.23 11.01 -1.92
CA GLY A 195 -17.85 10.23 -0.74
C GLY A 195 -18.31 8.76 -0.79
N GLN A 196 -18.75 8.29 -1.95
CA GLN A 196 -19.11 6.90 -2.18
C GLN A 196 -17.89 6.09 -2.64
N LEU A 197 -17.97 4.76 -2.54
CA LEU A 197 -16.92 3.89 -3.04
C LEU A 197 -16.67 4.12 -4.54
N ASP A 198 -15.40 4.34 -4.90
CA ASP A 198 -14.95 4.46 -6.29
C ASP A 198 -14.24 3.17 -6.76
N PRO A 199 -14.97 2.22 -7.37
CA PRO A 199 -14.36 0.96 -7.82
C PRO A 199 -13.37 1.14 -8.98
N ALA A 200 -13.38 2.29 -9.67
CA ALA A 200 -12.45 2.56 -10.76
C ALA A 200 -11.01 2.88 -10.27
N LEU A 201 -10.80 2.99 -8.97
CA LEU A 201 -9.48 3.10 -8.33
C LEU A 201 -8.95 1.74 -7.84
N ALA A 202 -9.77 0.70 -7.89
CA ALA A 202 -9.32 -0.66 -7.61
C ALA A 202 -8.43 -1.17 -8.75
N PHE A 203 -7.47 -2.00 -8.38
CA PHE A 203 -6.55 -2.68 -9.30
C PHE A 203 -6.70 -4.19 -9.09
N VAL A 204 -7.54 -4.83 -9.90
CA VAL A 204 -8.01 -6.21 -9.62
C VAL A 204 -7.82 -7.14 -10.82
N GLY A 205 -7.65 -8.42 -10.52
CA GLY A 205 -7.60 -9.47 -11.55
C GLY A 205 -6.44 -9.30 -12.50
N ASP A 206 -6.76 -9.24 -13.80
CA ASP A 206 -5.80 -9.12 -14.90
C ASP A 206 -5.57 -7.66 -15.34
N ASP A 207 -5.91 -6.70 -14.47
CA ASP A 207 -5.66 -5.28 -14.75
C ASP A 207 -4.19 -5.03 -15.05
N GLU A 208 -3.93 -4.32 -16.13
CA GLU A 208 -2.58 -3.94 -16.52
C GLU A 208 -2.16 -2.65 -15.80
N PHE A 209 -1.05 -2.71 -15.05
CA PHE A 209 -0.56 -1.58 -14.25
C PHE A 209 -0.46 -0.27 -15.04
N HIS A 210 0.09 -0.33 -16.26
CA HIS A 210 0.29 0.88 -17.08
C HIS A 210 -1.03 1.51 -17.54
N LEU A 211 -2.07 0.70 -17.83
CA LEU A 211 -3.40 1.19 -18.20
C LEU A 211 -4.12 1.81 -17.00
N HIS A 212 -4.06 1.15 -15.84
CA HIS A 212 -4.64 1.66 -14.60
C HIS A 212 -3.97 2.98 -14.18
N LEU A 213 -2.64 3.04 -14.18
CA LEU A 213 -1.89 4.27 -13.93
C LEU A 213 -2.29 5.37 -14.91
N TRP A 214 -2.36 5.05 -16.21
CA TRP A 214 -2.75 6.00 -17.24
C TRP A 214 -4.14 6.61 -17.04
N GLN A 215 -5.10 5.83 -16.57
CA GLN A 215 -6.44 6.31 -16.21
C GLN A 215 -6.40 7.18 -14.95
N MET A 216 -5.64 6.77 -13.93
CA MET A 216 -5.50 7.50 -12.69
C MET A 216 -4.88 8.89 -12.91
N LEU A 217 -3.88 9.02 -13.78
CA LEU A 217 -3.22 10.30 -14.07
C LEU A 217 -4.16 11.37 -14.66
N ARG A 218 -5.29 10.97 -15.23
CA ARG A 218 -6.30 11.88 -15.78
C ARG A 218 -7.19 12.52 -14.73
N ARG A 219 -7.34 11.89 -13.57
CA ARG A 219 -8.23 12.36 -12.50
C ARG A 219 -7.76 13.69 -11.92
N ASP A 220 -8.71 14.55 -11.54
CA ASP A 220 -8.39 15.80 -10.84
C ASP A 220 -7.79 15.51 -9.46
N GLN A 221 -8.41 14.59 -8.75
CA GLN A 221 -8.02 14.16 -7.41
C GLN A 221 -8.37 12.69 -7.21
N VAL A 222 -7.59 12.02 -6.37
CA VAL A 222 -7.87 10.69 -5.80
C VAL A 222 -8.15 10.87 -4.31
N VAL A 223 -9.31 10.48 -3.84
CA VAL A 223 -9.68 10.58 -2.42
C VAL A 223 -9.64 9.21 -1.78
N VAL A 224 -8.93 9.10 -0.66
CA VAL A 224 -8.80 7.83 0.07
C VAL A 224 -9.01 8.05 1.56
N ARG A 225 -9.87 7.26 2.17
CA ARG A 225 -10.01 7.17 3.62
C ARG A 225 -9.16 6.01 4.13
N LEU A 226 -8.26 6.32 5.08
CA LEU A 226 -7.46 5.35 5.81
C LEU A 226 -7.91 5.39 7.27
N SER A 227 -8.38 4.26 7.78
CA SER A 227 -8.83 4.10 9.17
C SER A 227 -7.90 3.16 9.92
N TRP A 228 -7.32 3.62 11.03
CA TRP A 228 -6.54 2.81 11.95
C TRP A 228 -7.47 2.21 13.00
N GLY A 229 -7.49 0.88 13.08
CA GLY A 229 -8.22 0.17 14.14
C GLY A 229 -7.42 0.10 15.43
N GLU A 230 -8.08 -0.31 16.49
CA GLU A 230 -7.43 -0.54 17.79
C GLU A 230 -6.43 -1.70 17.70
N PRO A 231 -5.25 -1.56 18.29
CA PRO A 231 -4.30 -2.64 18.39
C PRO A 231 -4.86 -3.79 19.22
N MET A 232 -4.63 -5.01 18.78
CA MET A 232 -5.03 -6.22 19.47
C MET A 232 -3.80 -7.06 19.85
N ALA A 233 -3.84 -7.69 21.03
CA ALA A 233 -2.78 -8.59 21.46
C ALA A 233 -2.72 -9.83 20.54
N ALA A 234 -1.51 -10.30 20.24
CA ALA A 234 -1.28 -11.48 19.41
C ALA A 234 -1.33 -12.78 20.23
N ASN A 235 -2.27 -12.85 21.19
CA ASN A 235 -2.46 -13.99 22.08
C ASN A 235 -3.52 -14.94 21.52
N GLY A 236 -3.16 -16.19 21.30
CA GLY A 236 -4.11 -17.21 20.85
C GLY A 236 -3.77 -17.85 19.51
N ASP A 237 -4.74 -18.58 18.97
CA ASP A 237 -4.60 -19.28 17.71
C ASP A 237 -4.62 -18.32 16.52
N ARG A 238 -3.75 -18.59 15.55
CA ARG A 238 -3.60 -17.78 14.33
C ARG A 238 -4.90 -17.65 13.52
N ASP A 239 -5.76 -18.67 13.52
CA ASP A 239 -7.03 -18.65 12.79
C ASP A 239 -8.04 -17.73 13.50
N GLN A 240 -8.01 -17.68 14.84
CA GLN A 240 -8.80 -16.74 15.63
C GLN A 240 -8.32 -15.30 15.43
N LEU A 241 -7.01 -15.06 15.48
CA LEU A 241 -6.41 -13.74 15.25
C LEU A 241 -6.75 -13.20 13.85
N ALA A 242 -6.68 -14.06 12.82
CA ALA A 242 -7.05 -13.70 11.46
C ALA A 242 -8.54 -13.31 11.34
N ARG A 243 -9.44 -14.06 11.98
CA ARG A 243 -10.87 -13.72 12.00
C ARG A 243 -11.17 -12.42 12.73
N GLN A 244 -10.53 -12.19 13.88
CA GLN A 244 -10.69 -10.95 14.65
C GLN A 244 -10.20 -9.74 13.85
N ALA A 245 -9.02 -9.81 13.27
CA ALA A 245 -8.46 -8.75 12.44
C ALA A 245 -9.32 -8.48 11.19
N HIS A 246 -9.82 -9.53 10.54
CA HIS A 246 -10.74 -9.42 9.42
C HIS A 246 -12.05 -8.71 9.82
N GLY A 247 -12.64 -9.11 10.95
CA GLY A 247 -13.85 -8.46 11.47
C GLY A 247 -13.64 -6.99 11.80
N ALA A 248 -12.47 -6.63 12.36
CA ALA A 248 -12.12 -5.24 12.64
C ALA A 248 -11.98 -4.41 11.36
N VAL A 249 -11.36 -4.95 10.30
CA VAL A 249 -11.27 -4.28 8.99
C VAL A 249 -12.66 -4.08 8.38
N LEU A 250 -13.52 -5.10 8.40
CA LEU A 250 -14.91 -5.00 7.91
C LEU A 250 -15.71 -3.92 8.65
N ALA A 251 -15.60 -3.86 9.98
CA ALA A 251 -16.29 -2.86 10.79
C ALA A 251 -15.89 -1.42 10.39
N MET A 252 -14.59 -1.18 10.13
CA MET A 252 -14.09 0.14 9.69
C MET A 252 -14.53 0.51 8.26
N LEU A 253 -14.83 -0.45 7.40
CA LEU A 253 -15.32 -0.20 6.05
C LEU A 253 -16.83 0.05 6.00
N GLY A 254 -17.58 -0.43 6.99
CA GLY A 254 -19.03 -0.23 7.12
C GLY A 254 -19.42 1.02 7.88
N SER A 255 -18.44 1.75 8.45
CA SER A 255 -18.64 2.97 9.24
C SER A 255 -18.53 4.24 8.40
#